data_90911b5e701667e49b4708ac00af71cc
#
_entry.id   90911b5e701667e49b4708ac00af71cc
#
_cell.length_a   1.000
_cell.length_b   1.000
_cell.length_c   1.000
_cell.angle_alpha   90.00
_cell.angle_beta   90.00
_cell.angle_gamma   90.00
#
_symmetry.space_group_name_H-M   'P 1'
#
loop_
_entity.id
_entity.type
_entity.pdbx_description
1 polymer ?
#
loop_
_entity_poly.entity_id
_entity_poly.type
_entity_poly.pdbx_seq_one_letter_code
_entity_poly.pdbx_strand_id
1 'polypeptide(L)'
;RTGRDGCGGATGSSKVHTEESIETCGAEVQKGNAPTERKIQRMFRREEVSKLIKKCNDFGAGGVSVAIGELADGLQINLDKVPKKYAGLDGTEIAISESQERMAVVVDPKDVDEFLGYAKEENLEAVKVAVVTEDPRLVLSWRGKEIVNISRAFLNTNGAHQETTVKVDIPSREDTILKKQVEVGDVKEKWLDTLKDLNVCSQKGLVEMFDGSIGAGSVFMPHGGKYQMTETQSMVAKLPVMHGKCDTVTMMSYGFDPYLSSWSPSLLINIHTLR
;
A
#
# COMPACT_ATOMS: atom_id res chain seq x y z
N ARG A 1 -15.75 -4.63 11.35
CA ARG A 1 -15.74 -4.44 12.82
C ARG A 1 -14.39 -4.88 13.39
N THR A 2 -13.93 -4.19 14.42
CA THR A 2 -12.64 -4.42 15.10
C THR A 2 -12.68 -5.63 16.04
N GLY A 3 -11.63 -6.43 16.05
CA GLY A 3 -11.44 -7.58 16.94
C GLY A 3 -9.96 -7.81 17.25
N ARG A 4 -9.63 -8.70 18.21
CA ARG A 4 -8.25 -9.05 18.58
C ARG A 4 -7.49 -9.76 17.46
N ASP A 5 -8.21 -10.40 16.56
CA ASP A 5 -7.67 -11.04 15.37
C ASP A 5 -6.87 -10.10 14.45
N GLY A 6 -7.08 -8.78 14.58
CA GLY A 6 -6.29 -7.77 13.88
C GLY A 6 -5.13 -7.18 14.68
N CYS A 7 -4.98 -7.50 15.97
CA CYS A 7 -3.93 -6.85 16.80
C CYS A 7 -2.52 -7.38 16.51
N GLY A 8 -2.39 -8.62 16.09
CA GLY A 8 -1.11 -9.23 15.72
C GLY A 8 -0.66 -8.96 14.30
N GLY A 9 -1.58 -8.78 13.36
CA GLY A 9 -1.31 -8.59 11.95
C GLY A 9 -0.38 -7.43 11.64
N ALA A 10 -0.65 -6.27 12.24
CA ALA A 10 0.14 -5.06 12.07
C ALA A 10 1.58 -5.18 12.54
N THR A 11 1.78 -5.86 13.68
CA THR A 11 3.12 -6.08 14.23
C THR A 11 3.84 -7.23 13.54
N GLY A 12 3.10 -8.20 13.00
CA GLY A 12 3.63 -9.34 12.26
C GLY A 12 4.22 -8.96 10.92
N SER A 13 3.57 -8.08 10.15
CA SER A 13 4.05 -7.63 8.83
C SER A 13 5.34 -6.80 8.88
N SER A 14 5.66 -6.22 10.05
CA SER A 14 6.85 -5.39 10.27
C SER A 14 8.02 -6.13 10.91
N LYS A 15 7.89 -7.45 11.16
CA LYS A 15 8.94 -8.28 11.73
C LYS A 15 9.60 -9.15 10.66
N VAL A 16 10.85 -9.53 10.90
CA VAL A 16 11.50 -10.59 10.11
C VAL A 16 10.74 -11.89 10.33
N HIS A 17 10.24 -12.47 9.24
CA HIS A 17 9.53 -13.74 9.30
C HIS A 17 10.52 -14.88 9.54
N THR A 18 10.32 -15.61 10.62
CA THR A 18 11.03 -16.84 10.96
C THR A 18 10.05 -18.01 10.90
N GLU A 19 10.53 -19.26 10.86
CA GLU A 19 9.66 -20.44 10.94
C GLU A 19 8.78 -20.40 12.20
N GLU A 20 9.34 -19.98 13.33
CA GLU A 20 8.62 -19.81 14.59
C GLU A 20 7.50 -18.74 14.48
N SER A 21 7.70 -17.67 13.71
CA SER A 21 6.68 -16.65 13.51
C SER A 21 5.50 -17.16 12.67
N ILE A 22 5.74 -18.06 11.74
CA ILE A 22 4.69 -18.68 10.92
C ILE A 22 3.82 -19.61 11.79
N GLU A 23 4.45 -20.36 12.68
CA GLU A 23 3.74 -21.28 13.58
C GLU A 23 2.95 -20.55 14.67
N THR A 24 3.52 -19.48 15.25
CA THR A 24 2.93 -18.75 16.38
C THR A 24 1.95 -17.67 15.98
N CYS A 25 2.13 -17.03 14.83
CA CYS A 25 1.32 -15.88 14.38
C CYS A 25 0.32 -16.22 13.27
N GLY A 26 0.26 -17.47 12.83
CA GLY A 26 -0.64 -17.88 11.72
C GLY A 26 -2.14 -17.68 12.00
N ALA A 27 -2.53 -17.59 13.26
CA ALA A 27 -3.92 -17.31 13.67
C ALA A 27 -4.23 -15.80 13.78
N GLU A 28 -3.24 -14.95 13.72
CA GLU A 28 -3.37 -13.49 13.90
C GLU A 28 -3.58 -12.74 12.59
N VAL A 29 -3.47 -13.44 11.46
CA VAL A 29 -3.75 -12.85 10.14
C VAL A 29 -5.25 -12.86 9.91
N GLN A 30 -5.82 -11.68 9.74
CA GLN A 30 -7.24 -11.56 9.43
C GLN A 30 -7.55 -12.15 8.05
N LYS A 31 -8.57 -13.00 7.99
CA LYS A 31 -9.09 -13.50 6.71
C LYS A 31 -9.91 -12.42 6.01
N GLY A 32 -9.68 -12.24 4.72
CA GLY A 32 -10.42 -11.33 3.87
C GLY A 32 -11.93 -11.64 3.83
N ASN A 33 -12.74 -10.61 3.59
CA ASN A 33 -14.20 -10.70 3.42
C ASN A 33 -14.59 -10.15 2.05
N ALA A 34 -14.49 -10.97 1.01
CA ALA A 34 -14.76 -10.58 -0.36
C ALA A 34 -16.16 -9.96 -0.59
N PRO A 35 -17.26 -10.40 0.06
CA PRO A 35 -18.54 -9.73 -0.05
C PRO A 35 -18.54 -8.30 0.47
N THR A 36 -17.87 -8.02 1.59
CA THR A 36 -17.74 -6.66 2.13
C THR A 36 -16.89 -5.79 1.22
N GLU A 37 -15.75 -6.29 0.77
CA GLU A 37 -14.87 -5.63 -0.18
C GLU A 37 -15.64 -5.24 -1.46
N ARG A 38 -16.42 -6.16 -2.03
CA ARG A 38 -17.23 -5.90 -3.22
C ARG A 38 -18.24 -4.77 -3.02
N LYS A 39 -18.90 -4.71 -1.85
CA LYS A 39 -19.84 -3.64 -1.51
C LYS A 39 -19.15 -2.29 -1.40
N ILE A 40 -17.99 -2.24 -0.74
CA ILE A 40 -17.17 -1.02 -0.64
C ILE A 40 -16.77 -0.55 -2.03
N GLN A 41 -16.26 -1.42 -2.88
CA GLN A 41 -15.89 -1.08 -4.27
C GLN A 41 -17.08 -0.54 -5.06
N ARG A 42 -18.26 -1.13 -4.93
CA ARG A 42 -19.47 -0.65 -5.60
C ARG A 42 -19.85 0.75 -5.13
N MET A 43 -19.84 0.99 -3.81
CA MET A 43 -20.16 2.29 -3.23
C MET A 43 -19.17 3.36 -3.71
N PHE A 44 -17.87 3.08 -3.64
CA PHE A 44 -16.83 4.06 -4.00
C PHE A 44 -16.75 4.35 -5.50
N ARG A 45 -17.28 3.48 -6.36
CA ARG A 45 -17.38 3.71 -7.80
C ARG A 45 -18.56 4.60 -8.19
N ARG A 46 -19.47 4.91 -7.29
CA ARG A 46 -20.57 5.83 -7.54
C ARG A 46 -20.03 7.26 -7.56
N GLU A 47 -20.33 8.01 -8.63
CA GLU A 47 -19.85 9.38 -8.81
C GLU A 47 -20.34 10.31 -7.69
N GLU A 48 -21.60 10.17 -7.30
CA GLU A 48 -22.20 10.91 -6.21
C GLU A 48 -21.54 10.66 -4.86
N VAL A 49 -21.01 9.46 -4.61
CA VAL A 49 -20.29 9.10 -3.39
C VAL A 49 -18.86 9.61 -3.44
N SER A 50 -18.16 9.34 -4.54
CA SER A 50 -16.74 9.70 -4.65
C SER A 50 -16.49 11.20 -4.58
N LYS A 51 -17.45 12.02 -5.06
CA LYS A 51 -17.38 13.49 -4.98
C LYS A 51 -17.49 14.03 -3.55
N LEU A 52 -18.09 13.29 -2.62
CA LEU A 52 -18.20 13.70 -1.21
C LEU A 52 -16.89 13.43 -0.46
N ILE A 53 -16.06 12.53 -0.93
CA ILE A 53 -14.84 12.10 -0.25
C ILE A 53 -13.73 13.13 -0.47
N LYS A 54 -13.22 13.72 0.61
CA LYS A 54 -12.09 14.65 0.60
C LYS A 54 -10.75 13.93 0.68
N LYS A 55 -10.68 12.92 1.56
CA LYS A 55 -9.56 12.00 1.74
C LYS A 55 -10.08 10.63 2.11
N CYS A 56 -9.34 9.59 1.77
CA CYS A 56 -9.61 8.24 2.23
C CYS A 56 -8.32 7.48 2.48
N ASN A 57 -8.41 6.49 3.35
CA ASN A 57 -7.35 5.55 3.64
C ASN A 57 -7.96 4.18 3.93
N ASP A 58 -7.26 3.11 3.58
CA ASP A 58 -7.65 1.76 3.95
C ASP A 58 -7.20 1.43 5.39
N PHE A 59 -7.69 0.32 5.92
CA PHE A 59 -7.27 -0.17 7.21
C PHE A 59 -6.23 -1.28 7.04
N GLY A 60 -4.98 -0.91 7.23
CA GLY A 60 -3.85 -1.80 7.32
C GLY A 60 -3.23 -1.78 8.71
N ALA A 61 -1.92 -1.99 8.77
CA ALA A 61 -1.11 -1.98 9.98
C ALA A 61 -1.35 -0.71 10.83
N GLY A 62 -1.54 -0.88 12.13
CA GLY A 62 -1.84 0.20 13.07
C GLY A 62 -3.32 0.58 13.18
N GLY A 63 -4.21 -0.09 12.43
CA GLY A 63 -5.66 0.01 12.57
C GLY A 63 -6.20 1.44 12.53
N VAL A 64 -7.08 1.77 13.48
CA VAL A 64 -7.70 3.11 13.61
C VAL A 64 -6.66 4.22 13.79
N SER A 65 -5.59 3.96 14.56
CA SER A 65 -4.54 4.95 14.83
C SER A 65 -3.85 5.44 13.56
N VAL A 66 -3.64 4.55 12.59
CA VAL A 66 -2.97 4.85 11.32
C VAL A 66 -3.99 5.23 10.26
N ALA A 67 -4.97 4.38 9.98
CA ALA A 67 -5.93 4.61 8.90
C ALA A 67 -6.69 5.94 9.04
N ILE A 68 -7.08 6.31 10.26
CA ILE A 68 -7.71 7.61 10.52
C ILE A 68 -6.67 8.66 10.86
N GLY A 69 -5.65 8.30 11.66
CA GLY A 69 -4.64 9.23 12.15
C GLY A 69 -3.82 9.94 11.07
N GLU A 70 -3.74 9.39 9.86
CA GLU A 70 -3.04 9.98 8.71
C GLU A 70 -3.93 10.88 7.82
N LEU A 71 -5.23 10.93 8.08
CA LEU A 71 -6.16 11.67 7.21
C LEU A 71 -6.08 13.20 7.38
N ALA A 72 -5.63 13.70 8.52
CA ALA A 72 -5.45 15.12 8.78
C ALA A 72 -4.41 15.37 9.87
N ASP A 73 -3.89 16.61 9.93
CA ASP A 73 -2.90 16.99 10.93
C ASP A 73 -3.51 17.07 12.35
N GLY A 74 -4.71 17.57 12.45
CA GLY A 74 -5.47 17.62 13.70
C GLY A 74 -6.67 16.68 13.65
N LEU A 75 -6.77 15.78 14.65
CA LEU A 75 -7.82 14.76 14.72
C LEU A 75 -8.21 14.43 16.16
N GLN A 76 -9.52 14.39 16.41
CA GLN A 76 -10.09 13.82 17.62
C GLN A 76 -10.86 12.55 17.27
N ILE A 77 -10.39 11.40 17.74
CA ILE A 77 -10.94 10.08 17.48
C ILE A 77 -11.59 9.55 18.76
N ASN A 78 -12.87 9.16 18.65
CA ASN A 78 -13.60 8.53 19.75
C ASN A 78 -13.67 7.01 19.52
N LEU A 79 -12.83 6.26 20.25
CA LEU A 79 -12.73 4.81 20.15
C LEU A 79 -13.98 4.07 20.63
N ASP A 80 -14.82 4.70 21.49
CA ASP A 80 -16.07 4.11 21.95
C ASP A 80 -17.06 3.90 20.78
N LYS A 81 -16.96 4.75 19.74
CA LYS A 81 -17.80 4.68 18.53
C LYS A 81 -17.32 3.69 17.49
N VAL A 82 -16.13 3.13 17.63
CA VAL A 82 -15.59 2.17 16.67
C VAL A 82 -16.38 0.85 16.78
N PRO A 83 -16.97 0.35 15.67
CA PRO A 83 -17.70 -0.89 15.69
C PRO A 83 -16.81 -2.08 16.04
N LYS A 84 -17.25 -2.86 17.01
CA LYS A 84 -16.54 -4.03 17.55
C LYS A 84 -17.22 -5.33 17.17
N LYS A 85 -16.44 -6.39 16.97
CA LYS A 85 -16.96 -7.75 16.74
C LYS A 85 -17.61 -8.31 18.00
N TYR A 86 -17.05 -7.96 19.17
CA TYR A 86 -17.50 -8.43 20.49
C TYR A 86 -17.08 -7.43 21.59
N ALA A 87 -17.61 -7.60 22.77
CA ALA A 87 -17.25 -6.81 23.96
C ALA A 87 -15.89 -7.27 24.54
N GLY A 88 -15.30 -6.43 25.40
CA GLY A 88 -14.10 -6.76 26.16
C GLY A 88 -12.78 -6.32 25.49
N LEU A 89 -12.83 -5.59 24.38
CA LEU A 89 -11.66 -4.91 23.84
C LEU A 89 -11.31 -3.68 24.66
N ASP A 90 -10.03 -3.47 24.91
CA ASP A 90 -9.51 -2.24 25.51
C ASP A 90 -9.24 -1.16 24.47
N GLY A 91 -8.83 0.03 24.94
CA GLY A 91 -8.57 1.17 24.07
C GLY A 91 -7.41 0.93 23.12
N THR A 92 -6.36 0.23 23.54
CA THR A 92 -5.20 -0.10 22.74
C THR A 92 -5.58 -1.10 21.63
N GLU A 93 -6.26 -2.17 21.98
CA GLU A 93 -6.74 -3.18 21.01
C GLU A 93 -7.64 -2.54 19.96
N ILE A 94 -8.54 -1.62 20.34
CA ILE A 94 -9.41 -0.92 19.38
C ILE A 94 -8.60 0.01 18.47
N ALA A 95 -7.59 0.69 19.03
CA ALA A 95 -6.78 1.66 18.31
C ALA A 95 -5.87 1.03 17.25
N ILE A 96 -5.26 -0.13 17.56
CA ILE A 96 -4.23 -0.74 16.69
C ILE A 96 -4.72 -1.90 15.82
N SER A 97 -5.92 -2.42 16.06
CA SER A 97 -6.42 -3.61 15.35
C SER A 97 -6.57 -3.37 13.85
N GLU A 98 -5.84 -4.15 13.08
CA GLU A 98 -5.90 -4.23 11.62
C GLU A 98 -7.08 -5.10 11.18
N SER A 99 -8.29 -4.66 11.36
CA SER A 99 -9.44 -5.36 10.77
C SER A 99 -9.68 -4.84 9.37
N GLN A 100 -9.33 -5.62 8.37
CA GLN A 100 -9.41 -5.28 6.94
C GLN A 100 -10.86 -5.14 6.43
N GLU A 101 -11.00 -4.83 5.13
CA GLU A 101 -12.27 -4.47 4.47
C GLU A 101 -12.99 -3.33 5.19
N ARG A 102 -12.23 -2.32 5.57
CA ARG A 102 -12.72 -1.04 6.08
C ARG A 102 -12.06 0.10 5.32
N MET A 103 -12.78 1.20 5.18
CA MET A 103 -12.24 2.44 4.66
C MET A 103 -12.50 3.56 5.66
N ALA A 104 -11.49 4.37 5.90
CA ALA A 104 -11.65 5.65 6.60
C ALA A 104 -11.78 6.77 5.56
N VAL A 105 -12.78 7.62 5.73
CA VAL A 105 -13.02 8.75 4.80
C VAL A 105 -13.20 10.04 5.58
N VAL A 106 -12.76 11.13 4.97
CA VAL A 106 -13.10 12.49 5.40
C VAL A 106 -14.15 13.03 4.46
N VAL A 107 -15.27 13.44 5.02
CA VAL A 107 -16.36 14.12 4.30
C VAL A 107 -16.68 15.45 4.98
N ASP A 108 -17.26 16.39 4.22
CA ASP A 108 -17.74 17.65 4.77
C ASP A 108 -18.85 17.37 5.80
N PRO A 109 -18.91 18.09 6.94
CA PRO A 109 -19.95 17.90 7.95
C PRO A 109 -21.38 17.89 7.41
N LYS A 110 -21.66 18.70 6.40
CA LYS A 110 -22.99 18.80 5.75
C LYS A 110 -23.37 17.54 4.95
N ASP A 111 -22.36 16.78 4.47
CA ASP A 111 -22.52 15.63 3.57
C ASP A 111 -22.52 14.29 4.33
N VAL A 112 -22.35 14.31 5.67
CA VAL A 112 -22.22 13.09 6.49
C VAL A 112 -23.45 12.19 6.38
N ASP A 113 -24.64 12.77 6.52
CA ASP A 113 -25.89 11.99 6.52
C ASP A 113 -26.17 11.38 5.14
N GLU A 114 -25.85 12.11 4.08
CA GLU A 114 -25.94 11.63 2.70
C GLU A 114 -24.99 10.45 2.47
N PHE A 115 -23.72 10.59 2.87
CA PHE A 115 -22.73 9.53 2.76
C PHE A 115 -23.13 8.26 3.54
N LEU A 116 -23.65 8.41 4.75
CA LEU A 116 -24.18 7.31 5.55
C LEU A 116 -25.39 6.64 4.88
N GLY A 117 -26.21 7.41 4.18
CA GLY A 117 -27.32 6.92 3.36
C GLY A 117 -26.84 5.95 2.27
N TYR A 118 -25.82 6.35 1.50
CA TYR A 118 -25.22 5.49 0.47
C TYR A 118 -24.60 4.21 1.03
N ALA A 119 -23.94 4.29 2.19
CA ALA A 119 -23.43 3.10 2.86
C ALA A 119 -24.56 2.13 3.24
N LYS A 120 -25.69 2.65 3.72
CA LYS A 120 -26.86 1.84 4.05
C LYS A 120 -27.47 1.16 2.83
N GLU A 121 -27.54 1.85 1.67
CA GLU A 121 -28.02 1.26 0.42
C GLU A 121 -27.21 0.05 -0.01
N GLU A 122 -25.88 0.07 0.19
CA GLU A 122 -24.99 -1.08 -0.06
C GLU A 122 -24.96 -2.09 1.09
N ASN A 123 -25.78 -1.90 2.12
CA ASN A 123 -25.76 -2.72 3.34
C ASN A 123 -24.36 -2.79 3.98
N LEU A 124 -23.75 -1.62 4.10
CA LEU A 124 -22.49 -1.39 4.81
C LEU A 124 -22.74 -0.69 6.13
N GLU A 125 -21.99 -1.05 7.17
CA GLU A 125 -21.97 -0.31 8.42
C GLU A 125 -21.00 0.86 8.31
N ALA A 126 -21.49 2.08 8.43
CA ALA A 126 -20.67 3.28 8.45
C ALA A 126 -21.03 4.13 9.66
N VAL A 127 -20.01 4.66 10.33
CA VAL A 127 -20.16 5.44 11.56
C VAL A 127 -19.18 6.61 11.61
N LYS A 128 -19.60 7.73 12.19
CA LYS A 128 -18.73 8.85 12.48
C LYS A 128 -17.96 8.59 13.75
N VAL A 129 -16.64 8.41 13.64
CA VAL A 129 -15.74 8.08 14.76
C VAL A 129 -14.75 9.17 15.09
N ALA A 130 -14.55 10.15 14.19
CA ALA A 130 -13.57 11.20 14.35
C ALA A 130 -14.07 12.56 13.85
N VAL A 131 -13.37 13.60 14.27
CA VAL A 131 -13.54 14.98 13.79
C VAL A 131 -12.16 15.55 13.49
N VAL A 132 -12.05 16.20 12.33
CA VAL A 132 -10.86 17.00 11.98
C VAL A 132 -10.86 18.29 12.77
N THR A 133 -9.72 18.68 13.34
CA THR A 133 -9.55 19.87 14.16
C THR A 133 -8.45 20.77 13.60
N GLU A 134 -8.47 22.05 13.97
CA GLU A 134 -7.41 23.00 13.61
C GLU A 134 -6.14 22.79 14.42
N ASP A 135 -6.26 22.30 15.67
CA ASP A 135 -5.11 21.95 16.50
C ASP A 135 -4.39 20.73 15.92
N PRO A 136 -3.10 20.84 15.52
CA PRO A 136 -2.37 19.76 14.86
C PRO A 136 -1.92 18.68 15.86
N ARG A 137 -2.87 17.98 16.43
CA ARG A 137 -2.68 16.90 17.41
C ARG A 137 -3.52 15.68 17.02
N LEU A 138 -2.98 14.50 17.26
CA LEU A 138 -3.72 13.26 17.26
C LEU A 138 -4.19 12.96 18.68
N VAL A 139 -5.50 13.01 18.88
CA VAL A 139 -6.14 12.74 20.16
C VAL A 139 -7.06 11.53 20.02
N LEU A 140 -6.83 10.50 20.84
CA LEU A 140 -7.71 9.35 20.94
C LEU A 140 -8.35 9.31 22.32
N SER A 141 -9.68 9.22 22.37
CA SER A 141 -10.45 9.08 23.62
C SER A 141 -11.10 7.70 23.72
N TRP A 142 -11.13 7.15 24.92
CA TRP A 142 -11.79 5.90 25.27
C TRP A 142 -12.38 5.96 26.66
N ARG A 143 -13.66 5.62 26.80
CA ARG A 143 -14.44 5.70 28.05
C ARG A 143 -14.34 7.06 28.74
N GLY A 144 -14.44 8.11 27.92
CA GLY A 144 -14.40 9.50 28.40
C GLY A 144 -13.04 10.00 28.86
N LYS A 145 -11.96 9.25 28.60
CA LYS A 145 -10.57 9.66 28.90
C LYS A 145 -9.74 9.77 27.65
N GLU A 146 -8.87 10.73 27.55
CA GLU A 146 -7.82 10.77 26.55
C GLU A 146 -6.78 9.70 26.87
N ILE A 147 -6.54 8.79 25.96
CA ILE A 147 -5.52 7.75 26.08
C ILE A 147 -4.31 8.01 25.18
N VAL A 148 -4.48 8.86 24.16
CA VAL A 148 -3.41 9.37 23.30
C VAL A 148 -3.64 10.85 23.08
N ASN A 149 -2.59 11.65 23.21
CA ASN A 149 -2.60 13.07 22.85
C ASN A 149 -1.19 13.50 22.42
N ILE A 150 -0.92 13.39 21.11
CA ILE A 150 0.41 13.57 20.54
C ILE A 150 0.37 14.66 19.49
N SER A 151 1.36 15.56 19.50
CA SER A 151 1.48 16.61 18.47
C SER A 151 1.86 16.02 17.11
N ARG A 152 1.38 16.61 16.03
CA ARG A 152 1.74 16.22 14.68
C ARG A 152 3.25 16.37 14.42
N ALA A 153 3.86 17.41 14.97
CA ALA A 153 5.31 17.62 14.87
C ALA A 153 6.11 16.43 15.45
N PHE A 154 5.67 15.86 16.58
CA PHE A 154 6.30 14.66 17.14
C PHE A 154 6.11 13.44 16.23
N LEU A 155 4.89 13.21 15.73
CA LEU A 155 4.60 12.09 14.83
C LEU A 155 5.43 12.16 13.55
N ASN A 156 5.60 13.34 12.96
CA ASN A 156 6.35 13.52 11.71
C ASN A 156 7.86 13.27 11.85
N THR A 157 8.40 13.39 13.06
CA THR A 157 9.83 13.24 13.33
C THR A 157 10.16 12.07 14.25
N ASN A 158 9.18 11.32 14.73
CA ASN A 158 9.32 10.38 15.83
C ASN A 158 10.00 11.00 17.07
N GLY A 159 9.79 12.31 17.27
CA GLY A 159 10.38 13.10 18.37
C GLY A 159 11.86 13.45 18.19
N ALA A 160 12.49 13.13 17.08
CA ALA A 160 13.89 13.41 16.83
C ALA A 160 14.10 13.93 15.39
N HIS A 161 14.79 15.07 15.27
CA HIS A 161 15.34 15.49 13.97
C HIS A 161 16.55 14.62 13.66
N GLN A 162 16.50 13.96 12.50
CA GLN A 162 17.60 13.17 12.01
C GLN A 162 18.33 13.95 10.92
N GLU A 163 19.62 14.16 11.15
CA GLU A 163 20.51 14.74 10.16
C GLU A 163 21.59 13.73 9.80
N THR A 164 21.89 13.61 8.54
CA THR A 164 22.97 12.76 8.07
C THR A 164 23.75 13.45 6.97
N THR A 165 25.05 13.20 6.92
CA THR A 165 25.90 13.62 5.83
C THR A 165 26.23 12.40 4.97
N VAL A 166 25.85 12.49 3.71
CA VAL A 166 26.14 11.42 2.74
C VAL A 166 27.28 11.87 1.85
N LYS A 167 28.37 11.09 1.87
CA LYS A 167 29.46 11.23 0.91
C LYS A 167 29.15 10.33 -0.29
N VAL A 168 29.00 10.92 -1.45
CA VAL A 168 28.80 10.18 -2.70
C VAL A 168 30.14 10.17 -3.44
N ASP A 169 30.73 9.02 -3.55
CA ASP A 169 31.92 8.83 -4.37
C ASP A 169 31.50 8.66 -5.84
N ILE A 170 32.08 9.49 -6.71
CA ILE A 170 31.83 9.40 -8.16
C ILE A 170 32.67 8.23 -8.69
N PRO A 171 32.05 7.19 -9.28
CA PRO A 171 32.78 6.08 -9.83
C PRO A 171 33.71 6.52 -10.95
N SER A 172 34.88 5.89 -11.02
CA SER A 172 35.83 6.14 -12.10
C SER A 172 35.23 5.78 -13.45
N ARG A 173 35.48 6.60 -14.46
CA ARG A 173 35.09 6.29 -15.84
C ARG A 173 35.81 5.08 -16.41
N GLU A 174 36.95 4.72 -15.84
CA GLU A 174 37.72 3.54 -16.24
C GLU A 174 37.13 2.24 -15.64
N ASP A 175 36.50 2.31 -14.47
CA ASP A 175 35.89 1.18 -13.78
C ASP A 175 34.42 0.95 -14.17
N THR A 176 33.96 1.55 -15.25
CA THR A 176 32.58 1.37 -15.70
C THR A 176 32.30 -0.07 -16.12
N ILE A 177 31.13 -0.58 -15.72
CA ILE A 177 30.66 -1.90 -16.15
C ILE A 177 30.61 -2.04 -17.67
N LEU A 178 30.45 -0.94 -18.41
CA LEU A 178 30.44 -0.93 -19.88
C LEU A 178 31.81 -1.15 -20.50
N LYS A 179 32.89 -0.95 -19.75
CA LYS A 179 34.26 -1.22 -20.17
C LYS A 179 34.82 -2.55 -19.66
N LYS A 180 34.08 -3.20 -18.76
CA LYS A 180 34.50 -4.46 -18.17
C LYS A 180 34.53 -5.55 -19.26
N GLN A 181 35.73 -6.07 -19.51
CA GLN A 181 35.87 -7.24 -20.39
C GLN A 181 35.46 -8.48 -19.61
N VAL A 182 34.57 -9.26 -20.20
CA VAL A 182 34.15 -10.55 -19.64
C VAL A 182 35.03 -11.63 -20.27
N GLU A 183 35.82 -12.30 -19.46
CA GLU A 183 36.54 -13.49 -19.93
C GLU A 183 35.50 -14.60 -20.15
N VAL A 184 35.40 -15.07 -21.40
CA VAL A 184 34.51 -16.14 -21.80
C VAL A 184 35.36 -17.37 -22.06
N GLY A 185 35.35 -18.34 -21.15
CA GLY A 185 35.94 -19.65 -21.37
C GLY A 185 35.04 -20.52 -22.28
N ASP A 186 34.29 -21.44 -21.72
CA ASP A 186 33.24 -22.15 -22.47
C ASP A 186 32.02 -21.27 -22.64
N VAL A 187 31.68 -20.96 -23.89
CA VAL A 187 30.57 -20.07 -24.23
C VAL A 187 29.23 -20.63 -23.76
N LYS A 188 29.04 -21.94 -23.88
CA LYS A 188 27.78 -22.60 -23.47
C LYS A 188 27.60 -22.56 -21.97
N GLU A 189 28.65 -22.88 -21.24
CA GLU A 189 28.64 -22.84 -19.78
C GLU A 189 28.37 -21.43 -19.27
N LYS A 190 29.11 -20.46 -19.81
CA LYS A 190 28.93 -19.04 -19.43
C LYS A 190 27.52 -18.53 -19.74
N TRP A 191 26.95 -18.93 -20.88
CA TRP A 191 25.57 -18.57 -21.23
C TRP A 191 24.57 -19.17 -20.26
N LEU A 192 24.70 -20.47 -19.96
CA LEU A 192 23.81 -21.13 -19.00
C LEU A 192 23.90 -20.52 -17.60
N ASP A 193 25.07 -20.16 -17.16
CA ASP A 193 25.26 -19.50 -15.85
C ASP A 193 24.65 -18.11 -15.82
N THR A 194 24.80 -17.35 -16.91
CA THR A 194 24.12 -16.04 -17.03
C THR A 194 22.60 -16.19 -16.97
N LEU A 195 22.04 -17.19 -17.64
CA LEU A 195 20.59 -17.43 -17.62
C LEU A 195 20.07 -17.95 -16.28
N LYS A 196 20.93 -18.47 -15.41
CA LYS A 196 20.59 -18.87 -14.03
C LYS A 196 20.65 -17.69 -13.03
N ASP A 197 21.30 -16.60 -13.40
CA ASP A 197 21.40 -15.43 -12.54
C ASP A 197 19.98 -14.90 -12.23
N LEU A 198 19.71 -14.64 -10.95
CA LEU A 198 18.38 -14.20 -10.49
C LEU A 198 17.93 -12.86 -11.09
N ASN A 199 18.87 -12.01 -11.54
CA ASN A 199 18.57 -10.77 -12.24
C ASN A 199 18.34 -10.96 -13.75
N VAL A 200 18.59 -12.13 -14.29
CA VAL A 200 18.51 -12.45 -15.73
C VAL A 200 17.45 -13.51 -16.01
N CYS A 201 17.26 -14.47 -15.11
CA CYS A 201 16.29 -15.54 -15.29
C CYS A 201 14.86 -15.01 -15.37
N SER A 202 14.01 -15.73 -16.10
CA SER A 202 12.60 -15.34 -16.23
C SER A 202 11.89 -15.32 -14.90
N GLN A 203 11.20 -14.21 -14.60
CA GLN A 203 10.36 -14.04 -13.42
C GLN A 203 8.91 -14.49 -13.65
N LYS A 204 8.61 -15.11 -14.79
CA LYS A 204 7.24 -15.46 -15.19
C LYS A 204 6.50 -16.28 -14.15
N GLY A 205 7.16 -17.27 -13.55
CA GLY A 205 6.55 -18.09 -12.51
C GLY A 205 6.10 -17.30 -11.27
N LEU A 206 6.87 -16.31 -10.85
CA LEU A 206 6.49 -15.41 -9.75
C LEU A 206 5.34 -14.48 -10.15
N VAL A 207 5.43 -13.90 -11.35
CA VAL A 207 4.39 -12.98 -11.87
C VAL A 207 3.05 -13.66 -12.00
N GLU A 208 3.02 -14.92 -12.46
CA GLU A 208 1.79 -15.70 -12.64
C GLU A 208 1.14 -16.15 -11.32
N MET A 209 1.82 -15.99 -10.17
CA MET A 209 1.22 -16.18 -8.85
C MET A 209 0.30 -15.02 -8.44
N PHE A 210 0.33 -13.90 -9.15
CA PHE A 210 -0.44 -12.70 -8.85
C PHE A 210 -1.40 -12.36 -9.99
N ASP A 211 -2.42 -11.54 -9.68
CA ASP A 211 -3.42 -11.12 -10.66
C ASP A 211 -2.83 -10.14 -11.68
N GLY A 212 -2.57 -10.62 -12.91
CA GLY A 212 -2.03 -9.81 -14.01
C GLY A 212 -3.07 -8.90 -14.69
N SER A 213 -4.36 -9.08 -14.43
CA SER A 213 -5.45 -8.38 -15.13
C SER A 213 -6.51 -7.83 -14.19
N ILE A 214 -6.11 -7.21 -13.09
CA ILE A 214 -7.02 -6.65 -12.08
C ILE A 214 -7.99 -5.65 -12.75
N GLY A 215 -9.28 -5.86 -12.51
CA GLY A 215 -10.36 -5.01 -13.04
C GLY A 215 -10.60 -5.14 -14.55
N ALA A 216 -10.00 -6.12 -15.22
CA ALA A 216 -10.12 -6.38 -16.67
C ALA A 216 -9.76 -5.15 -17.55
N GLY A 217 -8.98 -4.23 -17.03
CA GLY A 217 -8.53 -3.02 -17.74
C GLY A 217 -7.15 -3.14 -18.36
N SER A 218 -6.40 -4.21 -18.10
CA SER A 218 -5.04 -4.38 -18.62
C SER A 218 -5.04 -4.50 -20.14
N VAL A 219 -4.26 -3.65 -20.80
CA VAL A 219 -4.01 -3.71 -22.25
C VAL A 219 -2.74 -4.49 -22.51
N PHE A 220 -1.69 -4.23 -21.73
CA PHE A 220 -0.47 -5.02 -21.75
C PHE A 220 -0.42 -5.93 -20.52
N MET A 221 -0.29 -7.22 -20.78
CA MET A 221 -0.02 -8.21 -19.73
C MET A 221 1.47 -8.19 -19.39
N PRO A 222 1.88 -8.66 -18.20
CA PRO A 222 3.27 -8.67 -17.76
C PRO A 222 4.21 -9.42 -18.73
N HIS A 223 3.69 -10.42 -19.45
CA HIS A 223 4.42 -11.12 -20.50
C HIS A 223 3.61 -11.08 -21.81
N GLY A 224 4.28 -10.71 -22.88
CA GLY A 224 3.70 -10.57 -24.20
C GLY A 224 4.37 -11.46 -25.25
N GLY A 225 4.12 -11.12 -26.51
CA GLY A 225 4.58 -11.88 -27.67
C GLY A 225 3.73 -13.12 -27.98
N LYS A 226 4.03 -13.78 -29.08
CA LYS A 226 3.29 -14.96 -29.56
C LYS A 226 3.18 -16.07 -28.51
N TYR A 227 4.22 -16.26 -27.73
CA TYR A 227 4.32 -17.32 -26.72
C TYR A 227 4.14 -16.81 -25.29
N GLN A 228 3.84 -15.51 -25.12
CA GLN A 228 3.72 -14.86 -23.79
C GLN A 228 4.94 -15.12 -22.90
N MET A 229 6.12 -15.03 -23.48
CA MET A 229 7.41 -15.26 -22.81
C MET A 229 8.26 -13.99 -22.73
N THR A 230 7.87 -12.91 -23.42
CA THR A 230 8.62 -11.66 -23.44
C THR A 230 8.09 -10.73 -22.36
N GLU A 231 8.94 -10.34 -21.43
CA GLU A 231 8.59 -9.34 -20.43
C GLU A 231 8.23 -8.01 -21.08
N THR A 232 7.14 -7.41 -20.59
CA THR A 232 6.74 -6.04 -20.93
C THR A 232 7.16 -5.11 -19.80
N GLN A 233 8.20 -4.30 -20.01
CA GLN A 233 8.67 -3.32 -19.03
C GLN A 233 7.79 -2.07 -19.00
N SER A 234 6.51 -2.26 -19.17
CA SER A 234 5.51 -1.19 -19.18
C SER A 234 4.16 -1.74 -18.75
N MET A 235 3.40 -0.89 -18.09
CA MET A 235 1.98 -1.11 -17.81
C MET A 235 1.17 -0.22 -18.73
N VAL A 236 0.18 -0.81 -19.38
CA VAL A 236 -0.86 -0.08 -20.13
C VAL A 236 -2.21 -0.60 -19.67
N ALA A 237 -3.03 0.30 -19.15
CA ALA A 237 -4.36 -0.04 -18.66
C ALA A 237 -5.40 0.99 -19.10
N LYS A 238 -6.60 0.53 -19.42
CA LYS A 238 -7.74 1.42 -19.71
C LYS A 238 -8.16 2.16 -18.44
N LEU A 239 -8.50 3.42 -18.58
CA LEU A 239 -9.11 4.17 -17.48
C LEU A 239 -10.46 3.55 -17.13
N PRO A 240 -10.70 3.24 -15.85
CA PRO A 240 -11.98 2.71 -15.41
C PRO A 240 -13.06 3.78 -15.54
N VAL A 241 -14.19 3.44 -16.15
CA VAL A 241 -15.37 4.29 -16.24
C VAL A 241 -16.56 3.57 -15.65
N MET A 242 -17.50 4.35 -15.06
CA MET A 242 -18.70 3.80 -14.43
C MET A 242 -19.66 3.19 -15.45
N HIS A 243 -19.81 3.84 -16.60
CA HIS A 243 -20.72 3.45 -17.65
C HIS A 243 -20.09 3.64 -19.03
N GLY A 244 -20.47 2.80 -19.99
CA GLY A 244 -19.99 2.87 -21.34
C GLY A 244 -18.63 2.24 -21.57
N LYS A 245 -17.92 2.70 -22.61
CA LYS A 245 -16.59 2.25 -23.00
C LYS A 245 -15.64 3.43 -22.97
N CYS A 246 -14.41 3.18 -22.52
CA CYS A 246 -13.32 4.13 -22.55
C CYS A 246 -12.14 3.52 -23.29
N ASP A 247 -11.63 4.22 -24.31
CA ASP A 247 -10.44 3.82 -25.05
C ASP A 247 -9.20 4.62 -24.63
N THR A 248 -9.36 5.56 -23.68
CA THR A 248 -8.24 6.24 -23.04
C THR A 248 -7.49 5.27 -22.14
N VAL A 249 -6.17 5.31 -22.20
CA VAL A 249 -5.30 4.47 -21.40
C VAL A 249 -4.35 5.30 -20.55
N THR A 250 -3.95 4.75 -19.42
CA THR A 250 -2.78 5.19 -18.67
C THR A 250 -1.61 4.29 -19.02
N MET A 251 -0.42 4.87 -19.12
CA MET A 251 0.80 4.14 -19.46
C MET A 251 1.89 4.50 -18.45
N MET A 252 2.59 3.48 -17.97
CA MET A 252 3.81 3.61 -17.18
C MET A 252 4.87 2.67 -17.75
N SER A 253 6.10 3.14 -17.84
CA SER A 253 7.24 2.29 -18.16
C SER A 253 8.30 2.43 -17.08
N TYR A 254 9.08 1.40 -16.89
CA TYR A 254 10.18 1.39 -15.95
C TYR A 254 11.40 0.72 -16.57
N GLY A 255 12.54 1.02 -16.04
CA GLY A 255 13.78 0.33 -16.32
C GLY A 255 14.57 0.23 -15.02
N PHE A 256 15.09 -0.93 -14.73
CA PHE A 256 15.88 -1.18 -13.53
C PHE A 256 17.05 -2.09 -13.87
N ASP A 257 18.23 -1.71 -13.44
CA ASP A 257 19.43 -2.52 -13.53
C ASP A 257 20.17 -2.46 -12.18
N PRO A 258 20.16 -3.56 -11.41
CA PRO A 258 20.77 -3.58 -10.07
C PRO A 258 22.29 -3.39 -10.13
N TYR A 259 22.95 -3.81 -11.20
CA TYR A 259 24.41 -3.65 -11.34
C TYR A 259 24.79 -2.19 -11.60
N LEU A 260 24.00 -1.49 -12.44
CA LEU A 260 24.17 -0.04 -12.64
C LEU A 260 23.88 0.72 -11.34
N SER A 261 22.87 0.33 -10.59
CA SER A 261 22.52 0.96 -9.32
C SER A 261 23.60 0.81 -8.26
N SER A 262 24.24 -0.35 -8.16
CA SER A 262 25.32 -0.58 -7.22
C SER A 262 26.62 0.15 -7.61
N TRP A 263 26.87 0.31 -8.93
CA TRP A 263 28.01 1.05 -9.41
C TRP A 263 27.81 2.57 -9.31
N SER A 264 26.66 3.09 -9.69
CA SER A 264 26.36 4.51 -9.62
C SER A 264 24.86 4.76 -9.43
N PRO A 265 24.42 5.09 -8.21
CA PRO A 265 23.02 5.46 -7.94
C PRO A 265 22.55 6.66 -8.79
N SER A 266 23.45 7.61 -9.09
CA SER A 266 23.12 8.78 -9.92
C SER A 266 22.80 8.42 -11.38
N LEU A 267 23.40 7.35 -11.91
CA LEU A 267 23.14 6.89 -13.27
C LEU A 267 21.74 6.29 -13.40
N LEU A 268 21.27 5.61 -12.38
CA LEU A 268 19.91 5.06 -12.32
C LEU A 268 18.86 6.17 -12.45
N ILE A 269 19.02 7.27 -11.70
CA ILE A 269 18.12 8.43 -11.75
C ILE A 269 18.09 9.04 -13.15
N ASN A 270 19.24 9.17 -13.81
CA ASN A 270 19.32 9.74 -15.15
C ASN A 270 18.68 8.87 -16.23
N ILE A 271 18.72 7.54 -16.10
CA ILE A 271 18.05 6.63 -17.05
C ILE A 271 16.54 6.74 -16.92
N HIS A 272 16.01 6.94 -15.72
CA HIS A 272 14.57 7.10 -15.48
C HIS A 272 14.01 8.46 -15.94
N THR A 273 14.83 9.49 -16.00
CA THR A 273 14.39 10.86 -16.39
C THR A 273 14.48 11.16 -17.88
N LEU A 274 15.09 10.30 -18.68
CA LEU A 274 15.28 10.50 -20.13
C LEU A 274 14.14 9.95 -21.00
N ARG A 275 12.94 9.77 -20.45
CA ARG A 275 11.76 9.29 -21.21
C ARG A 275 10.56 10.18 -21.02
#